data_96b7a1216abfe089d4345d05bed7a1a8
#
_entry.id   96b7a1216abfe089d4345d05bed7a1a8
#
_cell.length_a   1.000
_cell.length_b   1.000
_cell.length_c   1.000
_cell.angle_alpha   90.00
_cell.angle_beta   90.00
_cell.angle_gamma   90.00
#
_symmetry.space_group_name_H-M   'P 1'
#
loop_
_entity.id
_entity.type
_entity.pdbx_description
1 polymer ?
#
loop_
_entity_poly.entity_id
_entity_poly.type
_entity_poly.pdbx_seq_one_letter_code
_entity_poly.pdbx_strand_id
1 'polypeptide(L)'
;VFPNLFLVNWKIDGEGKPVVRMINPTPSEIEDLIQLRLVGFNCRRYDNHIMYARLMGYTNEQLFNLSQKIINNSPNCFFGEAYNISFTDVYDFCSKKQSLKKWEIELSNKANDPYSKMDDEVRALCKKIKHHELGLPWDQPVPEELWTKVAEYCDDDVIATEATYKANLGDFVAREILAELANGSVNDTTNSLTTKFIFGKNRNPQSEFMYRDLSEPVTELPDDALAFLKEAKPEMMAEPFHGPK
;
A
#
# COMPACT_ATOMS: atom_id res chain seq x y z
N VAL A 1 -2.43 -13.50 -10.45
CA VAL A 1 -1.74 -13.86 -11.71
C VAL A 1 -1.16 -15.25 -11.58
N PHE A 2 -1.52 -16.16 -12.48
CA PHE A 2 -0.98 -17.52 -12.63
C PHE A 2 -0.27 -17.64 -13.99
N PRO A 3 0.48 -18.69 -14.24
CA PRO A 3 1.21 -18.85 -15.53
C PRO A 3 0.33 -18.74 -16.78
N ASN A 4 -0.92 -19.20 -16.69
CA ASN A 4 -1.89 -19.21 -17.81
C ASN A 4 -3.12 -18.33 -17.58
N LEU A 5 -3.24 -17.66 -16.41
CA LEU A 5 -4.44 -16.91 -16.05
C LEU A 5 -4.07 -15.56 -15.44
N PHE A 6 -4.52 -14.50 -16.09
CA PHE A 6 -4.50 -13.14 -15.59
C PHE A 6 -5.94 -12.65 -15.40
N LEU A 7 -6.29 -12.31 -14.16
CA LEU A 7 -7.60 -11.78 -13.82
C LEU A 7 -7.48 -10.34 -13.35
N VAL A 8 -8.43 -9.52 -13.78
CA VAL A 8 -8.66 -8.18 -13.24
C VAL A 8 -10.14 -8.06 -12.90
N ASN A 9 -10.45 -8.05 -11.62
CA ASN A 9 -11.81 -7.86 -11.14
C ASN A 9 -11.94 -6.44 -10.59
N TRP A 10 -13.02 -5.78 -10.95
CA TRP A 10 -13.28 -4.41 -10.54
C TRP A 10 -14.78 -4.14 -10.46
N LYS A 11 -15.16 -3.08 -9.78
CA LYS A 11 -16.56 -2.60 -9.75
C LYS A 11 -16.58 -1.08 -9.70
N ILE A 12 -17.69 -0.50 -10.12
CA ILE A 12 -17.97 0.92 -9.87
C ILE A 12 -18.31 1.08 -8.40
N ASP A 13 -17.76 2.11 -7.74
CA ASP A 13 -18.10 2.43 -6.36
C ASP A 13 -19.60 2.67 -6.20
N GLY A 14 -20.16 2.14 -5.15
CA GLY A 14 -21.58 2.27 -4.80
C GLY A 14 -22.27 0.94 -4.55
N GLU A 15 -23.40 1.04 -3.80
CA GLU A 15 -24.19 -0.10 -3.41
C GLU A 15 -24.86 -0.76 -4.65
N GLY A 16 -24.96 -2.10 -4.61
CA GLY A 16 -25.63 -2.88 -5.65
C GLY A 16 -24.92 -2.95 -7.00
N LYS A 17 -23.75 -2.32 -7.15
CA LYS A 17 -22.98 -2.43 -8.38
C LYS A 17 -22.30 -3.81 -8.47
N PRO A 18 -22.44 -4.52 -9.61
CA PRO A 18 -21.82 -5.83 -9.79
C PRO A 18 -20.31 -5.72 -9.93
N VAL A 19 -19.61 -6.78 -9.57
CA VAL A 19 -18.19 -6.94 -9.90
C VAL A 19 -18.10 -7.35 -11.37
N VAL A 20 -17.24 -6.66 -12.12
CA VAL A 20 -16.88 -7.00 -13.50
C VAL A 20 -15.63 -7.85 -13.45
N ARG A 21 -15.66 -9.01 -14.13
CA ARG A 21 -14.55 -9.96 -14.20
C ARG A 21 -13.92 -9.90 -15.58
N MET A 22 -12.66 -9.57 -15.66
CA MET A 22 -11.88 -9.58 -16.90
C MET A 22 -10.91 -10.76 -16.85
N ILE A 23 -11.17 -11.79 -17.64
CA ILE A 23 -10.35 -13.01 -17.73
C ILE A 23 -9.39 -12.85 -18.89
N ASN A 24 -8.09 -12.87 -18.63
CA ASN A 24 -7.05 -12.66 -19.62
C ASN A 24 -7.27 -11.41 -20.49
N PRO A 25 -7.53 -10.23 -19.87
CA PRO A 25 -7.84 -9.03 -20.63
C PRO A 25 -6.73 -8.70 -21.63
N THR A 26 -7.15 -8.17 -22.76
CA THR A 26 -6.28 -7.65 -23.82
C THR A 26 -5.64 -6.33 -23.38
N PRO A 27 -4.57 -5.89 -24.05
CA PRO A 27 -4.02 -4.54 -23.82
C PRO A 27 -5.05 -3.42 -23.95
N SER A 28 -5.96 -3.50 -24.94
CA SER A 28 -7.00 -2.49 -25.16
C SER A 28 -8.02 -2.44 -24.02
N GLU A 29 -8.43 -3.58 -23.47
CA GLU A 29 -9.34 -3.63 -22.33
C GLU A 29 -8.69 -3.05 -21.06
N ILE A 30 -7.38 -3.24 -20.88
CA ILE A 30 -6.65 -2.59 -19.80
C ILE A 30 -6.50 -1.08 -20.05
N GLU A 31 -6.29 -0.66 -21.30
CA GLU A 31 -6.25 0.76 -21.67
C GLU A 31 -7.55 1.46 -21.30
N ASP A 32 -8.70 0.86 -21.62
CA ASP A 32 -10.02 1.38 -21.26
C ASP A 32 -10.21 1.47 -19.75
N LEU A 33 -9.78 0.44 -19.01
CA LEU A 33 -9.89 0.40 -17.54
C LEU A 33 -9.09 1.51 -16.87
N ILE A 34 -7.84 1.73 -17.29
CA ILE A 34 -6.94 2.72 -16.66
C ILE A 34 -7.31 4.18 -16.98
N GLN A 35 -8.28 4.44 -17.88
CA GLN A 35 -8.88 5.76 -18.05
C GLN A 35 -9.75 6.16 -16.83
N LEU A 36 -10.19 5.19 -16.06
CA LEU A 36 -10.96 5.42 -14.85
C LEU A 36 -10.04 5.84 -13.69
N ARG A 37 -10.62 6.51 -12.68
CA ARG A 37 -9.93 6.69 -11.40
C ARG A 37 -10.07 5.41 -10.59
N LEU A 38 -8.98 4.70 -10.43
CA LEU A 38 -8.94 3.42 -9.74
C LEU A 38 -8.75 3.59 -8.24
N VAL A 39 -9.36 2.72 -7.46
CA VAL A 39 -9.10 2.55 -6.03
C VAL A 39 -8.69 1.09 -5.82
N GLY A 40 -7.52 0.87 -5.25
CA GLY A 40 -7.00 -0.47 -5.02
C GLY A 40 -6.31 -0.59 -3.67
N PHE A 41 -6.00 -1.79 -3.26
CA PHE A 41 -5.27 -2.08 -2.03
C PHE A 41 -3.84 -2.53 -2.35
N ASN A 42 -2.83 -1.77 -1.93
CA ASN A 42 -1.40 -1.99 -2.26
C ASN A 42 -1.13 -2.02 -3.78
N CYS A 43 -2.01 -1.40 -4.57
CA CYS A 43 -1.97 -1.42 -6.02
C CYS A 43 -0.76 -0.67 -6.58
N ARG A 44 -0.28 0.35 -5.90
CA ARG A 44 0.91 1.12 -6.27
C ARG A 44 2.15 0.24 -6.48
N ARG A 45 2.30 -0.81 -5.67
CA ARG A 45 3.49 -1.67 -5.67
C ARG A 45 3.30 -2.99 -6.41
N TYR A 46 2.09 -3.27 -6.89
CA TYR A 46 1.80 -4.53 -7.55
C TYR A 46 0.89 -4.35 -8.76
N ASP A 47 -0.41 -4.11 -8.55
CA ASP A 47 -1.43 -4.16 -9.60
C ASP A 47 -1.15 -3.19 -10.75
N ASN A 48 -0.73 -1.96 -10.42
CA ASN A 48 -0.42 -0.94 -11.43
C ASN A 48 0.70 -1.40 -12.38
N HIS A 49 1.72 -2.09 -11.86
CA HIS A 49 2.82 -2.61 -12.68
C HIS A 49 2.39 -3.79 -13.54
N ILE A 50 1.54 -4.67 -13.01
CA ILE A 50 1.00 -5.81 -13.77
C ILE A 50 0.07 -5.30 -14.88
N MET A 51 -0.84 -4.36 -14.59
CA MET A 51 -1.71 -3.75 -15.61
C MET A 51 -0.88 -3.02 -16.67
N TYR A 52 0.10 -2.24 -16.27
CA TYR A 52 0.99 -1.55 -17.22
C TYR A 52 1.76 -2.54 -18.10
N ALA A 53 2.28 -3.63 -17.55
CA ALA A 53 2.94 -4.66 -18.32
C ALA A 53 1.99 -5.32 -19.35
N ARG A 54 0.73 -5.57 -18.98
CA ARG A 54 -0.28 -6.07 -19.93
C ARG A 54 -0.55 -5.04 -21.03
N LEU A 55 -0.66 -3.76 -20.70
CA LEU A 55 -0.79 -2.67 -21.67
C LEU A 55 0.36 -2.68 -22.69
N MET A 56 1.57 -2.98 -22.23
CA MET A 56 2.76 -3.14 -23.07
C MET A 56 2.81 -4.46 -23.87
N GLY A 57 1.75 -5.28 -23.78
CA GLY A 57 1.60 -6.53 -24.55
C GLY A 57 2.22 -7.78 -23.91
N TYR A 58 2.54 -7.74 -22.61
CA TYR A 58 3.06 -8.94 -21.91
C TYR A 58 2.05 -10.07 -21.95
N THR A 59 2.53 -11.30 -22.24
CA THR A 59 1.76 -12.54 -22.16
C THR A 59 1.48 -12.91 -20.71
N ASN A 60 0.55 -13.86 -20.46
CA ASN A 60 0.25 -14.33 -19.10
C ASN A 60 1.50 -14.88 -18.39
N GLU A 61 2.33 -15.65 -19.11
CA GLU A 61 3.58 -16.18 -18.58
C GLU A 61 4.57 -15.06 -18.20
N GLN A 62 4.67 -14.02 -19.04
CA GLN A 62 5.52 -12.86 -18.75
C GLN A 62 5.00 -12.06 -17.55
N LEU A 63 3.66 -11.91 -17.42
CA LEU A 63 3.05 -11.29 -16.24
C LEU A 63 3.27 -12.11 -14.98
N PHE A 64 3.16 -13.42 -15.05
CA PHE A 64 3.48 -14.31 -13.94
C PHE A 64 4.95 -14.15 -13.50
N ASN A 65 5.87 -14.16 -14.43
CA ASN A 65 7.31 -13.97 -14.14
C ASN A 65 7.58 -12.58 -13.53
N LEU A 66 6.90 -11.53 -14.02
CA LEU A 66 6.96 -10.19 -13.43
C LEU A 66 6.40 -10.18 -12.01
N SER A 67 5.25 -10.81 -11.79
CA SER A 67 4.64 -10.96 -10.46
C SER A 67 5.62 -11.60 -9.47
N GLN A 68 6.27 -12.70 -9.85
CA GLN A 68 7.27 -13.35 -9.00
C GLN A 68 8.46 -12.43 -8.68
N LYS A 69 8.92 -11.63 -9.64
CA LYS A 69 9.99 -10.65 -9.42
C LYS A 69 9.56 -9.57 -8.42
N ILE A 70 8.34 -9.05 -8.54
CA ILE A 70 7.80 -8.03 -7.64
C ILE A 70 7.66 -8.59 -6.21
N ILE A 71 7.07 -9.78 -6.06
CA ILE A 71 6.88 -10.44 -4.76
C ILE A 71 8.23 -10.70 -4.07
N ASN A 72 9.24 -11.11 -4.83
CA ASN A 72 10.58 -11.39 -4.31
C ASN A 72 11.48 -10.13 -4.18
N ASN A 73 10.93 -8.92 -4.37
CA ASN A 73 11.66 -7.65 -4.35
C ASN A 73 12.90 -7.65 -5.25
N SER A 74 12.81 -8.29 -6.41
CA SER A 74 13.91 -8.33 -7.38
C SER A 74 14.21 -6.92 -7.93
N PRO A 75 15.46 -6.62 -8.29
CA PRO A 75 15.78 -5.32 -8.89
C PRO A 75 15.11 -5.17 -10.26
N ASN A 76 14.84 -3.91 -10.65
CA ASN A 76 14.31 -3.54 -11.97
C ASN A 76 12.99 -4.24 -12.37
N CYS A 77 12.09 -4.47 -11.40
CA CYS A 77 10.76 -5.06 -11.65
C CYS A 77 9.62 -4.02 -11.67
N PHE A 78 9.92 -2.73 -11.46
CA PHE A 78 8.94 -1.66 -11.42
C PHE A 78 9.06 -0.75 -12.65
N PHE A 79 7.92 -0.32 -13.19
CA PHE A 79 7.84 0.62 -14.30
C PHE A 79 7.55 2.02 -13.78
N GLY A 80 8.35 3.01 -14.21
CA GLY A 80 8.14 4.41 -13.83
C GLY A 80 6.76 4.93 -14.27
N GLU A 81 6.33 4.53 -15.46
CA GLU A 81 5.07 4.95 -16.07
C GLU A 81 3.84 4.38 -15.37
N ALA A 82 3.96 3.25 -14.70
CA ALA A 82 2.86 2.66 -13.92
C ALA A 82 2.40 3.56 -12.77
N TYR A 83 3.26 4.48 -12.30
CA TYR A 83 2.88 5.48 -11.29
C TYR A 83 2.06 6.65 -11.86
N ASN A 84 1.92 6.76 -13.18
CA ASN A 84 1.11 7.78 -13.85
C ASN A 84 -0.35 7.34 -14.06
N ILE A 85 -0.68 6.08 -13.80
CA ILE A 85 -2.08 5.60 -13.78
C ILE A 85 -2.85 6.43 -12.73
N SER A 86 -4.09 6.81 -13.03
CA SER A 86 -4.94 7.50 -12.06
C SER A 86 -5.44 6.51 -11.00
N PHE A 87 -4.86 6.55 -9.80
CA PHE A 87 -5.20 5.61 -8.73
C PHE A 87 -5.22 6.26 -7.35
N THR A 88 -5.84 5.56 -6.42
CA THR A 88 -5.75 5.80 -4.98
C THR A 88 -5.43 4.46 -4.31
N ASP A 89 -4.36 4.41 -3.53
CA ASP A 89 -3.96 3.19 -2.83
C ASP A 89 -4.41 3.23 -1.38
N VAL A 90 -5.35 2.36 -1.03
CA VAL A 90 -5.92 2.26 0.31
C VAL A 90 -4.85 1.96 1.35
N TYR A 91 -3.89 1.08 1.01
CA TYR A 91 -2.79 0.77 1.91
C TYR A 91 -1.92 2.01 2.22
N ASP A 92 -1.71 2.88 1.22
CA ASP A 92 -0.82 4.04 1.39
C ASP A 92 -1.42 5.12 2.32
N PHE A 93 -2.74 5.34 2.29
CA PHE A 93 -3.35 6.39 3.12
C PHE A 93 -3.83 5.92 4.49
N CYS A 94 -4.18 4.65 4.66
CA CYS A 94 -4.61 4.15 5.97
C CYS A 94 -3.54 4.39 7.04
N SER A 95 -3.94 4.90 8.18
CA SER A 95 -3.06 5.11 9.35
C SER A 95 -2.53 3.78 9.88
N LYS A 96 -3.36 2.74 9.85
CA LYS A 96 -3.00 1.38 10.27
C LYS A 96 -2.51 0.55 9.08
N LYS A 97 -1.23 0.19 9.08
CA LYS A 97 -0.60 -0.63 8.04
C LYS A 97 -0.78 -2.11 8.35
N GLN A 98 -1.65 -2.78 7.58
CA GLN A 98 -1.90 -4.22 7.69
C GLN A 98 -2.35 -4.79 6.36
N SER A 99 -2.31 -6.13 6.20
CA SER A 99 -2.76 -6.80 4.98
C SER A 99 -4.27 -6.68 4.78
N LEU A 100 -4.74 -6.83 3.53
CA LEU A 100 -6.18 -6.84 3.21
C LEU A 100 -6.91 -7.93 4.02
N LYS A 101 -6.35 -9.13 4.08
CA LYS A 101 -6.87 -10.26 4.88
C LYS A 101 -7.08 -9.90 6.36
N LYS A 102 -6.18 -9.13 6.94
CA LYS A 102 -6.33 -8.67 8.33
C LYS A 102 -7.44 -7.62 8.47
N TRP A 103 -7.59 -6.74 7.46
CA TRP A 103 -8.71 -5.82 7.39
C TRP A 103 -10.04 -6.55 7.29
N GLU A 104 -10.15 -7.58 6.45
CA GLU A 104 -11.34 -8.42 6.31
C GLU A 104 -11.81 -8.96 7.65
N ILE A 105 -10.91 -9.59 8.41
CA ILE A 105 -11.21 -10.16 9.72
C ILE A 105 -11.64 -9.05 10.70
N GLU A 106 -10.90 -7.95 10.76
CA GLU A 106 -11.19 -6.85 11.69
C GLU A 106 -12.54 -6.19 11.38
N LEU A 107 -12.81 -5.89 10.11
CA LEU A 107 -14.05 -5.25 9.69
C LEU A 107 -15.26 -6.17 9.84
N SER A 108 -15.11 -7.45 9.50
CA SER A 108 -16.18 -8.45 9.74
C SER A 108 -16.52 -8.57 11.22
N ASN A 109 -15.52 -8.64 12.10
CA ASN A 109 -15.73 -8.68 13.54
C ASN A 109 -16.44 -7.42 14.05
N LYS A 110 -16.00 -6.23 13.62
CA LYS A 110 -16.66 -4.95 13.97
C LYS A 110 -18.08 -4.84 13.45
N ALA A 111 -18.36 -5.36 12.25
CA ALA A 111 -19.71 -5.35 11.68
C ALA A 111 -20.70 -6.25 12.45
N ASN A 112 -20.21 -7.32 13.06
CA ASN A 112 -20.99 -8.24 13.87
C ASN A 112 -21.08 -7.83 15.36
N ASP A 113 -20.31 -6.84 15.79
CA ASP A 113 -20.38 -6.30 17.14
C ASP A 113 -21.58 -5.32 17.26
N PRO A 114 -22.59 -5.62 18.11
CA PRO A 114 -23.75 -4.76 18.31
C PRO A 114 -23.42 -3.40 18.95
N TYR A 115 -22.27 -3.29 19.62
CA TYR A 115 -21.81 -2.05 20.25
C TYR A 115 -20.87 -1.22 19.37
N SER A 116 -20.52 -1.72 18.19
CA SER A 116 -19.70 -1.01 17.23
C SER A 116 -20.42 0.24 16.72
N LYS A 117 -19.72 1.38 16.70
CA LYS A 117 -20.20 2.66 16.13
C LYS A 117 -19.99 2.75 14.61
N MET A 118 -19.85 1.62 13.93
CA MET A 118 -19.70 1.58 12.48
C MET A 118 -20.98 2.10 11.82
N ASP A 119 -20.81 2.92 10.79
CA ASP A 119 -21.89 3.38 9.91
C ASP A 119 -22.66 2.19 9.31
N ASP A 120 -23.99 2.31 9.15
CA ASP A 120 -24.84 1.20 8.72
C ASP A 120 -24.56 0.75 7.27
N GLU A 121 -24.22 1.67 6.37
CA GLU A 121 -23.85 1.34 4.99
C GLU A 121 -22.53 0.55 4.98
N VAL A 122 -21.53 1.04 5.73
CA VAL A 122 -20.24 0.37 5.88
C VAL A 122 -20.42 -1.00 6.55
N ARG A 123 -21.29 -1.09 7.58
CA ARG A 123 -21.63 -2.35 8.25
C ARG A 123 -22.24 -3.36 7.29
N ALA A 124 -23.19 -2.93 6.47
CA ALA A 124 -23.84 -3.80 5.47
C ALA A 124 -22.82 -4.32 4.44
N LEU A 125 -21.88 -3.48 4.03
CA LEU A 125 -20.81 -3.87 3.12
C LEU A 125 -19.84 -4.84 3.79
N CYS A 126 -19.39 -4.57 5.00
CA CYS A 126 -18.47 -5.44 5.75
C CYS A 126 -19.06 -6.83 6.03
N LYS A 127 -20.38 -6.95 6.19
CA LYS A 127 -21.07 -8.25 6.33
C LYS A 127 -21.03 -9.09 5.05
N LYS A 128 -20.77 -8.50 3.89
CA LYS A 128 -20.62 -9.22 2.62
C LYS A 128 -19.23 -9.83 2.43
N ILE A 129 -18.25 -9.42 3.25
CA ILE A 129 -16.90 -9.95 3.18
C ILE A 129 -16.91 -11.44 3.47
N LYS A 130 -16.36 -12.22 2.56
CA LYS A 130 -16.16 -13.66 2.73
C LYS A 130 -14.66 -13.93 2.86
N HIS A 131 -14.34 -14.62 3.91
CA HIS A 131 -12.96 -15.00 4.18
C HIS A 131 -12.75 -16.47 3.84
N HIS A 132 -12.05 -16.75 2.76
CA HIS A 132 -11.67 -18.10 2.36
C HIS A 132 -10.31 -18.13 1.70
N GLU A 133 -9.72 -19.31 1.61
CA GLU A 133 -8.47 -19.55 0.93
C GLU A 133 -8.74 -20.25 -0.41
N LEU A 134 -8.02 -19.81 -1.44
CA LEU A 134 -8.20 -20.39 -2.77
C LEU A 134 -7.75 -21.87 -2.81
N GLY A 135 -6.69 -22.21 -2.06
CA GLY A 135 -6.19 -23.58 -1.93
C GLY A 135 -5.55 -24.13 -3.21
N LEU A 136 -5.15 -23.27 -4.14
CA LEU A 136 -4.45 -23.66 -5.38
C LEU A 136 -2.96 -23.32 -5.28
N PRO A 137 -2.08 -24.14 -5.88
CA PRO A 137 -0.67 -23.82 -6.00
C PRO A 137 -0.50 -22.60 -6.92
N TRP A 138 0.18 -21.55 -6.43
CA TRP A 138 0.33 -20.28 -7.13
C TRP A 138 1.32 -20.31 -8.30
N ASP A 139 2.17 -21.33 -8.35
CA ASP A 139 3.25 -21.51 -9.31
C ASP A 139 2.87 -22.45 -10.47
N GLN A 140 1.65 -22.94 -10.52
CA GLN A 140 1.17 -23.87 -11.55
C GLN A 140 0.06 -23.26 -12.39
N PRO A 141 -0.08 -23.70 -13.65
CA PRO A 141 -1.25 -23.35 -14.47
C PRO A 141 -2.55 -23.80 -13.81
N VAL A 142 -3.57 -22.95 -13.90
CA VAL A 142 -4.92 -23.24 -13.38
C VAL A 142 -5.74 -23.89 -14.47
N PRO A 143 -6.36 -25.08 -14.25
CA PRO A 143 -7.34 -25.65 -15.15
C PRO A 143 -8.50 -24.69 -15.45
N GLU A 144 -8.96 -24.64 -16.68
CA GLU A 144 -10.01 -23.67 -17.11
C GLU A 144 -11.31 -23.82 -16.31
N GLU A 145 -11.66 -25.05 -15.92
CA GLU A 145 -12.81 -25.32 -15.07
C GLU A 145 -12.76 -24.64 -13.69
N LEU A 146 -11.56 -24.26 -13.24
CA LEU A 146 -11.37 -23.57 -11.97
C LEU A 146 -11.25 -22.04 -12.10
N TRP A 147 -11.22 -21.48 -13.31
CA TRP A 147 -11.09 -20.05 -13.52
C TRP A 147 -12.22 -19.24 -12.87
N THR A 148 -13.45 -19.77 -12.93
CA THR A 148 -14.59 -19.15 -12.25
C THR A 148 -14.39 -19.09 -10.74
N LYS A 149 -13.86 -20.15 -10.13
CA LYS A 149 -13.55 -20.19 -8.69
C LYS A 149 -12.48 -19.15 -8.32
N VAL A 150 -11.46 -19.01 -9.16
CA VAL A 150 -10.42 -17.99 -8.96
C VAL A 150 -11.00 -16.58 -9.11
N ALA A 151 -11.89 -16.37 -10.07
CA ALA A 151 -12.57 -15.09 -10.26
C ALA A 151 -13.47 -14.74 -9.06
N GLU A 152 -14.19 -15.70 -8.50
CA GLU A 152 -14.99 -15.51 -7.27
C GLU A 152 -14.14 -15.12 -6.07
N TYR A 153 -12.97 -15.73 -5.91
CA TYR A 153 -12.00 -15.32 -4.89
C TYR A 153 -11.56 -13.86 -5.09
N CYS A 154 -11.26 -13.45 -6.32
CA CYS A 154 -10.92 -12.06 -6.62
C CYS A 154 -12.08 -11.08 -6.41
N ASP A 155 -13.34 -11.51 -6.57
CA ASP A 155 -14.51 -10.67 -6.27
C ASP A 155 -14.55 -10.31 -4.77
N ASP A 156 -14.23 -11.27 -3.91
CA ASP A 156 -14.20 -11.03 -2.47
C ASP A 156 -13.10 -10.03 -2.09
N ASP A 157 -11.93 -10.07 -2.75
CA ASP A 157 -10.87 -9.06 -2.57
C ASP A 157 -11.34 -7.66 -3.01
N VAL A 158 -12.14 -7.54 -4.08
CA VAL A 158 -12.74 -6.26 -4.53
C VAL A 158 -13.71 -5.72 -3.48
N ILE A 159 -14.59 -6.56 -2.94
CA ILE A 159 -15.53 -6.17 -1.88
C ILE A 159 -14.80 -5.77 -0.59
N ALA A 160 -13.76 -6.52 -0.23
CA ALA A 160 -12.93 -6.23 0.94
C ALA A 160 -12.18 -4.89 0.78
N THR A 161 -11.70 -4.61 -0.43
CA THR A 161 -11.04 -3.33 -0.75
C THR A 161 -12.00 -2.16 -0.63
N GLU A 162 -13.23 -2.27 -1.18
CA GLU A 162 -14.26 -1.24 -1.04
C GLU A 162 -14.64 -1.02 0.43
N ALA A 163 -14.85 -2.09 1.19
CA ALA A 163 -15.18 -2.01 2.61
C ALA A 163 -14.06 -1.33 3.41
N THR A 164 -12.81 -1.68 3.12
CA THR A 164 -11.63 -1.07 3.77
C THR A 164 -11.53 0.42 3.43
N TYR A 165 -11.74 0.80 2.16
CA TYR A 165 -11.76 2.18 1.72
C TYR A 165 -12.84 2.97 2.47
N LYS A 166 -14.08 2.49 2.45
CA LYS A 166 -15.24 3.15 3.12
C LYS A 166 -15.05 3.27 4.64
N ALA A 167 -14.54 2.23 5.27
CA ALA A 167 -14.29 2.22 6.72
C ALA A 167 -13.15 3.20 7.15
N ASN A 168 -12.28 3.61 6.22
CA ASN A 168 -11.15 4.50 6.47
C ASN A 168 -11.24 5.83 5.70
N LEU A 169 -12.45 6.28 5.35
CA LEU A 169 -12.65 7.57 4.66
C LEU A 169 -12.07 8.75 5.44
N GLY A 170 -12.09 8.71 6.77
CA GLY A 170 -11.46 9.74 7.61
C GLY A 170 -9.95 9.87 7.36
N ASP A 171 -9.26 8.76 7.24
CA ASP A 171 -7.83 8.74 6.91
C ASP A 171 -7.57 9.28 5.48
N PHE A 172 -8.48 8.98 4.54
CA PHE A 172 -8.38 9.49 3.18
C PHE A 172 -8.57 11.01 3.12
N VAL A 173 -9.59 11.56 3.81
CA VAL A 173 -9.80 13.01 3.90
C VAL A 173 -8.60 13.71 4.55
N ALA A 174 -8.05 13.14 5.63
CA ALA A 174 -6.83 13.67 6.24
C ALA A 174 -5.65 13.67 5.26
N ARG A 175 -5.55 12.65 4.42
CA ARG A 175 -4.56 12.56 3.35
C ARG A 175 -4.76 13.60 2.26
N GLU A 176 -6.01 13.87 1.85
CA GLU A 176 -6.33 14.92 0.87
C GLU A 176 -5.93 16.30 1.41
N ILE A 177 -6.26 16.61 2.65
CA ILE A 177 -5.87 17.87 3.31
C ILE A 177 -4.35 18.01 3.35
N LEU A 178 -3.63 16.95 3.74
CA LEU A 178 -2.17 16.97 3.77
C LEU A 178 -1.57 17.19 2.36
N ALA A 179 -2.14 16.54 1.35
CA ALA A 179 -1.70 16.68 -0.04
C ALA A 179 -1.92 18.12 -0.56
N GLU A 180 -3.06 18.72 -0.23
CA GLU A 180 -3.36 20.12 -0.58
C GLU A 180 -2.38 21.08 0.10
N LEU A 181 -2.17 20.95 1.41
CA LEU A 181 -1.23 21.78 2.17
C LEU A 181 0.22 21.65 1.68
N ALA A 182 0.60 20.45 1.23
CA ALA A 182 1.92 20.17 0.70
C ALA A 182 2.09 20.53 -0.79
N ASN A 183 1.04 21.02 -1.48
CA ASN A 183 0.99 21.14 -2.93
C ASN A 183 1.46 19.85 -3.64
N GLY A 184 0.99 18.72 -3.15
CA GLY A 184 1.31 17.38 -3.62
C GLY A 184 0.09 16.60 -4.09
N SER A 185 0.27 15.31 -4.34
CA SER A 185 -0.79 14.38 -4.70
C SER A 185 -1.09 13.43 -3.54
N VAL A 186 -2.34 12.97 -3.43
CA VAL A 186 -2.72 11.88 -2.49
C VAL A 186 -1.89 10.61 -2.71
N ASN A 187 -1.34 10.45 -3.91
CA ASN A 187 -0.46 9.33 -4.29
C ASN A 187 1.02 9.55 -3.95
N ASP A 188 1.40 10.73 -3.47
CA ASP A 188 2.75 10.94 -2.93
C ASP A 188 2.92 10.12 -1.65
N THR A 189 4.14 9.69 -1.36
CA THR A 189 4.40 9.01 -0.07
C THR A 189 4.19 9.95 1.09
N THR A 190 3.85 9.44 2.27
CA THR A 190 3.70 10.25 3.49
C THR A 190 4.95 11.08 3.76
N ASN A 191 6.13 10.48 3.62
CA ASN A 191 7.41 11.20 3.80
C ASN A 191 7.55 12.34 2.79
N SER A 192 7.18 12.14 1.51
CA SER A 192 7.23 13.18 0.49
C SER A 192 6.29 14.33 0.84
N LEU A 193 5.04 14.04 1.22
CA LEU A 193 4.07 15.07 1.62
C LEU A 193 4.54 15.85 2.85
N THR A 194 5.00 15.14 3.89
CA THR A 194 5.51 15.78 5.11
C THR A 194 6.72 16.67 4.80
N THR A 195 7.65 16.18 3.98
CA THR A 195 8.82 16.96 3.57
C THR A 195 8.41 18.21 2.78
N LYS A 196 7.50 18.06 1.81
CA LYS A 196 6.98 19.22 1.04
C LYS A 196 6.25 20.22 1.93
N PHE A 197 5.47 19.75 2.90
CA PHE A 197 4.75 20.61 3.85
C PHE A 197 5.71 21.41 4.73
N ILE A 198 6.76 20.77 5.27
CA ILE A 198 7.71 21.41 6.20
C ILE A 198 8.67 22.34 5.45
N PHE A 199 9.21 21.89 4.33
CA PHE A 199 10.32 22.56 3.63
C PHE A 199 9.89 23.24 2.32
N GLY A 200 8.63 23.11 1.91
CA GLY A 200 8.11 23.70 0.67
C GLY A 200 8.84 23.16 -0.57
N LYS A 201 9.34 24.08 -1.40
CA LYS A 201 10.06 23.75 -2.64
C LYS A 201 11.55 23.44 -2.43
N ASN A 202 12.06 23.56 -1.20
CA ASN A 202 13.47 23.28 -0.92
C ASN A 202 13.72 21.76 -1.03
N ARG A 203 14.50 21.35 -2.05
CA ARG A 203 14.85 19.95 -2.30
C ARG A 203 16.00 19.45 -1.45
N ASN A 204 16.80 20.36 -0.89
CA ASN A 204 17.99 20.06 -0.08
C ASN A 204 17.94 20.80 1.26
N PRO A 205 16.91 20.58 2.11
CA PRO A 205 16.76 21.31 3.35
C PRO A 205 17.95 21.09 4.29
N GLN A 206 18.65 19.97 4.16
CA GLN A 206 19.84 19.64 4.94
C GLN A 206 20.98 20.64 4.79
N SER A 207 21.05 21.33 3.64
CA SER A 207 22.08 22.36 3.42
C SER A 207 21.88 23.61 4.28
N GLU A 208 20.70 23.80 4.86
CA GLU A 208 20.34 24.93 5.71
C GLU A 208 20.58 24.63 7.21
N PHE A 209 20.82 23.35 7.56
CA PHE A 209 21.08 22.96 8.93
C PHE A 209 22.57 22.98 9.23
N MET A 210 22.95 23.79 10.20
CA MET A 210 24.28 23.71 10.80
C MET A 210 24.25 22.65 11.90
N TYR A 211 24.87 21.51 11.65
CA TYR A 211 25.05 20.47 12.67
C TYR A 211 26.23 20.88 13.56
N ARG A 212 25.98 21.02 14.86
CA ARG A 212 27.05 21.05 15.83
C ARG A 212 27.59 19.63 16.00
N ASP A 213 28.88 19.47 15.88
CA ASP A 213 29.53 18.23 16.29
C ASP A 213 29.41 18.11 17.81
N LEU A 214 28.53 17.23 18.27
CA LEU A 214 28.35 16.93 19.69
C LEU A 214 29.32 15.85 20.18
N SER A 215 30.27 15.42 19.33
CA SER A 215 31.33 14.48 19.71
C SER A 215 32.49 15.16 20.49
N GLU A 216 32.48 16.50 20.57
CA GLU A 216 33.31 17.14 21.58
C GLU A 216 32.88 16.65 22.96
N PRO A 217 33.85 16.25 23.82
CA PRO A 217 33.53 15.73 25.14
C PRO A 217 32.61 16.73 25.84
N VAL A 218 31.49 16.26 26.35
CA VAL A 218 30.53 17.05 27.12
C VAL A 218 31.23 17.42 28.41
N THR A 219 32.13 18.41 28.32
CA THR A 219 32.92 18.93 29.45
C THR A 219 32.10 19.81 30.38
N GLU A 220 30.81 20.06 29.99
CA GLU A 220 29.91 20.94 30.73
C GLU A 220 28.77 20.20 31.46
N LEU A 221 28.79 18.85 31.49
CA LEU A 221 27.88 18.14 32.39
C LEU A 221 28.29 18.35 33.84
N PRO A 222 27.31 18.62 34.73
CA PRO A 222 27.58 18.64 36.16
C PRO A 222 28.28 17.34 36.59
N ASP A 223 29.21 17.45 37.53
CA ASP A 223 30.05 16.34 37.99
C ASP A 223 29.26 15.12 38.47
N ASP A 224 28.08 15.34 39.06
CA ASP A 224 27.13 14.31 39.47
C ASP A 224 26.51 13.56 38.27
N ALA A 225 26.19 14.26 37.20
CA ALA A 225 25.69 13.64 35.98
C ALA A 225 26.76 12.85 35.23
N LEU A 226 28.01 13.36 35.23
CA LEU A 226 29.17 12.65 34.68
C LEU A 226 29.49 11.39 35.50
N ALA A 227 29.42 11.47 36.84
CA ALA A 227 29.63 10.34 37.74
C ALA A 227 28.54 9.26 37.49
N PHE A 228 27.28 9.66 37.41
CA PHE A 228 26.18 8.76 37.12
C PHE A 228 26.33 8.03 35.77
N LEU A 229 26.71 8.74 34.69
CA LEU A 229 26.90 8.13 33.37
C LEU A 229 28.08 7.14 33.36
N LYS A 230 29.17 7.44 34.06
CA LYS A 230 30.30 6.53 34.19
C LYS A 230 29.98 5.27 34.99
N GLU A 231 29.09 5.37 35.97
CA GLU A 231 28.68 4.24 36.81
C GLU A 231 27.60 3.41 36.15
N ALA A 232 26.62 4.04 35.47
CA ALA A 232 25.49 3.35 34.88
C ALA A 232 25.81 2.66 33.54
N LYS A 233 26.72 3.21 32.71
CA LYS A 233 27.08 2.67 31.39
C LYS A 233 28.53 2.99 31.01
N PRO A 234 29.52 2.36 31.65
CA PRO A 234 30.94 2.61 31.37
C PRO A 234 31.31 2.32 29.90
N GLU A 235 30.65 1.37 29.26
CA GLU A 235 30.84 0.99 27.84
C GLU A 235 30.43 2.09 26.85
N MET A 236 29.47 2.96 27.19
CA MET A 236 29.06 4.08 26.32
C MET A 236 30.07 5.24 26.33
N MET A 237 30.99 5.25 27.27
CA MET A 237 32.04 6.28 27.38
C MET A 237 33.37 5.84 26.75
N ALA A 238 33.48 4.57 26.34
CA ALA A 238 34.73 3.96 25.85
C ALA A 238 34.91 4.01 24.34
N GLU A 239 33.84 4.23 23.56
CA GLU A 239 33.93 4.29 22.09
C GLU A 239 33.34 5.61 21.58
N PRO A 240 34.07 6.34 20.69
CA PRO A 240 33.45 7.45 19.96
C PRO A 240 32.34 6.90 19.04
N PHE A 241 31.14 7.49 19.15
CA PHE A 241 30.01 7.16 18.31
C PHE A 241 30.36 7.47 16.85
N HIS A 242 30.72 6.46 16.09
CA HIS A 242 30.83 6.55 14.63
C HIS A 242 29.44 6.37 14.06
N GLY A 243 28.75 7.47 13.74
CA GLY A 243 27.52 7.44 12.97
C GLY A 243 27.73 6.70 11.64
N PRO A 244 26.67 6.09 11.08
CA PRO A 244 26.77 5.40 9.80
C PRO A 244 27.25 6.37 8.71
N LYS A 245 28.26 5.91 7.95
CA LYS A 245 28.79 6.60 6.76
C LYS A 245 27.77 6.60 5.64
#